data_075887e5dce18fc54ac1267adc9d6427
#
_entry.id   075887e5dce18fc54ac1267adc9d6427
#
_cell.length_a   1.000
_cell.length_b   1.000
_cell.length_c   1.000
_cell.angle_alpha   90.00
_cell.angle_beta   90.00
_cell.angle_gamma   90.00
#
_symmetry.space_group_name_H-M   'P 1'
#
loop_
_entity.id
_entity.type
_entity.pdbx_description
1 polymer ?
#
loop_
_entity_poly.entity_id
_entity_poly.type
_entity_poly.pdbx_seq_one_letter_code
_entity_poly.pdbx_strand_id
1 'polypeptide(L)'
;KSMRLPVREDGQIDLEKCTSADRGQTGMVGVCHVNNETGVRHDLGDIRRWMDATCPAAVLLVDALQSAGRMPVPWRDARIDMLTIGGRKLGGPAGLGALIVRRGLTVAPLLFGGGQQGAVRPGTVDVVGALELAHAVRLAVLRRGEELRHAKDLNSRLRAGLAGLAHGPCRIVSPSNASPWILCTAFEGYEGAILTRLLGGRGIAVSAGSACSADADETSH
;
A
#
# COMPACT_ATOMS: atom_id res chain seq x y z
N LYS A 1 -4.89 -21.54 8.22
CA LYS A 1 -6.04 -20.68 8.55
C LYS A 1 -5.58 -19.23 8.44
N SER A 2 -6.34 -18.36 7.76
CA SER A 2 -6.09 -16.93 7.70
C SER A 2 -7.15 -16.16 8.49
N MET A 3 -6.75 -15.03 9.07
CA MET A 3 -7.64 -14.14 9.80
C MET A 3 -7.40 -12.72 9.29
N ARG A 4 -8.46 -11.93 9.12
CA ARG A 4 -8.36 -10.52 8.80
C ARG A 4 -8.21 -9.72 10.09
N LEU A 5 -7.28 -8.76 10.09
CA LEU A 5 -7.17 -7.82 11.19
C LEU A 5 -8.34 -6.83 11.13
N PRO A 6 -9.02 -6.56 12.25
CA PRO A 6 -10.10 -5.59 12.29
C PRO A 6 -9.56 -4.18 12.00
N VAL A 7 -10.41 -3.34 11.41
CA VAL A 7 -10.10 -1.95 11.15
C VAL A 7 -11.11 -1.04 11.85
N ARG A 8 -10.68 0.16 12.22
CA ARG A 8 -11.53 1.23 12.76
C ARG A 8 -12.21 2.01 11.63
N GLU A 9 -13.15 2.88 11.98
CA GLU A 9 -13.85 3.74 11.01
C GLU A 9 -12.90 4.65 10.21
N ASP A 10 -11.75 5.03 10.79
CA ASP A 10 -10.70 5.78 10.12
C ASP A 10 -9.83 4.93 9.17
N GLY A 11 -10.13 3.64 9.04
CA GLY A 11 -9.40 2.67 8.22
C GLY A 11 -8.10 2.17 8.83
N GLN A 12 -7.70 2.60 10.05
CA GLN A 12 -6.53 2.09 10.75
C GLN A 12 -6.80 0.69 11.31
N ILE A 13 -5.78 -0.16 11.35
CA ILE A 13 -5.88 -1.47 12.01
C ILE A 13 -6.19 -1.25 13.50
N ASP A 14 -7.22 -1.92 13.98
CA ASP A 14 -7.63 -1.90 15.39
C ASP A 14 -6.86 -2.97 16.17
N LEU A 15 -5.65 -2.62 16.60
CA LEU A 15 -4.78 -3.53 17.32
C LEU A 15 -5.34 -3.95 18.69
N GLU A 16 -6.23 -3.16 19.28
CA GLU A 16 -6.89 -3.48 20.55
C GLU A 16 -7.91 -4.61 20.39
N LYS A 17 -8.63 -4.60 19.26
CA LYS A 17 -9.57 -5.67 18.91
C LYS A 17 -8.91 -6.91 18.32
N CYS A 18 -7.62 -6.86 18.01
CA CYS A 18 -6.84 -8.03 17.62
C CYS A 18 -6.69 -8.97 18.81
N THR A 19 -7.69 -9.79 19.06
CA THR A 19 -7.77 -10.65 20.24
C THR A 19 -6.77 -11.80 20.24
N SER A 20 -6.54 -12.33 21.44
CA SER A 20 -5.53 -13.33 21.74
C SER A 20 -5.82 -14.76 21.25
N ALA A 21 -6.92 -14.98 20.54
CA ALA A 21 -7.35 -16.33 20.17
C ALA A 21 -6.33 -17.12 19.32
N ASP A 22 -5.40 -16.40 18.66
CA ASP A 22 -4.35 -17.01 17.84
C ASP A 22 -2.92 -16.66 18.32
N ARG A 23 -2.77 -16.19 19.59
CA ARG A 23 -1.45 -15.96 20.21
C ARG A 23 -0.63 -17.24 20.20
N GLY A 24 0.52 -17.22 19.59
CA GLY A 24 1.42 -18.36 19.51
C GLY A 24 1.22 -19.29 18.31
N GLN A 25 0.13 -19.16 17.53
CA GLN A 25 -0.08 -19.92 16.28
C GLN A 25 0.10 -19.06 15.02
N THR A 26 0.22 -17.75 15.18
CA THR A 26 0.41 -16.82 14.04
C THR A 26 1.83 -16.95 13.52
N GLY A 27 1.99 -17.45 12.29
CA GLY A 27 3.29 -17.56 11.61
C GLY A 27 3.67 -16.33 10.82
N MET A 28 2.68 -15.52 10.39
CA MET A 28 2.91 -14.34 9.57
C MET A 28 1.82 -13.30 9.81
N VAL A 29 2.22 -12.04 9.83
CA VAL A 29 1.34 -10.86 9.77
C VAL A 29 1.64 -10.11 8.48
N GLY A 30 0.65 -10.03 7.58
CA GLY A 30 0.75 -9.29 6.33
C GLY A 30 -0.04 -7.98 6.40
N VAL A 31 0.59 -6.85 6.08
CA VAL A 31 -0.06 -5.54 6.09
C VAL A 31 0.33 -4.70 4.89
N CYS A 32 -0.62 -3.94 4.34
CA CYS A 32 -0.30 -2.84 3.43
C CYS A 32 0.18 -1.64 4.24
N HIS A 33 1.35 -1.07 3.93
CA HIS A 33 1.80 0.15 4.60
C HIS A 33 0.88 1.34 4.29
N VAL A 34 0.41 1.41 3.04
CA VAL A 34 -0.55 2.43 2.59
C VAL A 34 -1.65 1.76 1.79
N ASN A 35 -2.90 1.97 2.20
CA ASN A 35 -4.06 1.50 1.46
C ASN A 35 -4.15 2.21 0.10
N ASN A 36 -4.38 1.45 -0.95
CA ASN A 36 -4.38 1.94 -2.33
C ASN A 36 -5.63 2.74 -2.73
N GLU A 37 -6.70 2.68 -1.95
CA GLU A 37 -7.97 3.38 -2.19
C GLU A 37 -8.12 4.58 -1.28
N THR A 38 -8.05 4.37 0.02
CA THR A 38 -8.26 5.41 1.02
C THR A 38 -7.01 6.23 1.34
N GLY A 39 -5.83 5.74 0.98
CA GLY A 39 -4.56 6.37 1.35
C GLY A 39 -4.18 6.20 2.83
N VAL A 40 -4.97 5.49 3.62
CA VAL A 40 -4.67 5.23 5.03
C VAL A 40 -3.27 4.66 5.16
N ARG A 41 -2.46 5.26 6.02
CA ARG A 41 -1.10 4.82 6.31
C ARG A 41 -1.04 4.19 7.70
N HIS A 42 -0.71 2.92 7.77
CA HIS A 42 -0.54 2.20 9.03
C HIS A 42 0.81 2.51 9.69
N ASP A 43 0.83 2.67 11.01
CA ASP A 43 2.08 2.76 11.76
C ASP A 43 2.69 1.37 11.93
N LEU A 44 3.76 1.11 11.19
CA LEU A 44 4.45 -0.18 11.24
C LEU A 44 5.20 -0.42 12.55
N GLY A 45 5.54 0.65 13.28
CA GLY A 45 6.13 0.56 14.61
C GLY A 45 5.12 0.08 15.64
N ASP A 46 3.89 0.60 15.60
CA ASP A 46 2.79 0.13 16.46
C ASP A 46 2.47 -1.34 16.19
N ILE A 47 2.36 -1.71 14.90
CA ILE A 47 2.14 -3.10 14.49
C ILE A 47 3.27 -3.99 15.03
N ARG A 48 4.53 -3.58 14.92
CA ARG A 48 5.67 -4.36 15.43
C ARG A 48 5.61 -4.52 16.95
N ARG A 49 5.31 -3.45 17.69
CA ARG A 49 5.13 -3.51 19.15
C ARG A 49 4.02 -4.47 19.56
N TRP A 50 2.90 -4.41 18.85
CA TRP A 50 1.80 -5.35 19.05
C TRP A 50 2.23 -6.80 18.75
N MET A 51 2.93 -7.05 17.66
CA MET A 51 3.46 -8.39 17.34
C MET A 51 4.43 -8.90 18.41
N ASP A 52 5.30 -8.06 18.93
CA ASP A 52 6.25 -8.45 20.00
C ASP A 52 5.53 -8.90 21.25
N ALA A 53 4.39 -8.30 21.57
CA ALA A 53 3.58 -8.66 22.74
C ALA A 53 2.68 -9.87 22.51
N THR A 54 2.27 -10.15 21.26
CA THR A 54 1.22 -11.14 20.99
C THR A 54 1.68 -12.36 20.18
N CYS A 55 2.56 -12.15 19.20
CA CYS A 55 3.08 -13.21 18.31
C CYS A 55 4.56 -12.93 17.91
N PRO A 56 5.48 -12.94 18.87
CA PRO A 56 6.88 -12.50 18.66
C PRO A 56 7.65 -13.33 17.63
N ALA A 57 7.23 -14.57 17.38
CA ALA A 57 7.84 -15.46 16.38
C ALA A 57 7.28 -15.23 14.95
N ALA A 58 6.21 -14.47 14.81
CA ALA A 58 5.58 -14.24 13.51
C ALA A 58 6.44 -13.33 12.62
N VAL A 59 6.42 -13.62 11.32
CA VAL A 59 7.08 -12.84 10.28
C VAL A 59 6.22 -11.64 9.91
N LEU A 60 6.81 -10.44 9.84
CA LEU A 60 6.13 -9.24 9.34
C LEU A 60 6.39 -9.08 7.84
N LEU A 61 5.35 -9.28 7.05
CA LEU A 61 5.31 -8.96 5.61
C LEU A 61 4.62 -7.62 5.40
N VAL A 62 5.30 -6.69 4.74
CA VAL A 62 4.76 -5.38 4.42
C VAL A 62 4.62 -5.22 2.91
N ASP A 63 3.41 -4.93 2.46
CA ASP A 63 3.19 -4.43 1.11
C ASP A 63 3.48 -2.91 1.08
N ALA A 64 4.56 -2.53 0.40
CA ALA A 64 5.00 -1.16 0.26
C ALA A 64 4.77 -0.59 -1.15
N LEU A 65 3.90 -1.19 -1.96
CA LEU A 65 3.66 -0.75 -3.34
C LEU A 65 3.26 0.73 -3.44
N GLN A 66 2.52 1.24 -2.47
CA GLN A 66 2.08 2.64 -2.46
C GLN A 66 3.02 3.57 -1.70
N SER A 67 3.98 3.05 -0.93
CA SER A 67 4.85 3.85 -0.05
C SER A 67 6.31 3.86 -0.47
N ALA A 68 6.84 2.76 -1.03
CA ALA A 68 8.23 2.68 -1.46
C ALA A 68 8.56 3.81 -2.45
N GLY A 69 9.70 4.46 -2.25
CA GLY A 69 10.14 5.60 -3.06
C GLY A 69 9.35 6.90 -2.86
N ARG A 70 8.14 6.85 -2.31
CA ARG A 70 7.25 8.01 -2.09
C ARG A 70 7.37 8.58 -0.68
N MET A 71 7.46 7.70 0.31
CA MET A 71 7.62 8.08 1.72
C MET A 71 8.62 7.15 2.42
N PRO A 72 9.13 7.53 3.61
CA PRO A 72 9.99 6.65 4.38
C PRO A 72 9.26 5.35 4.74
N VAL A 73 9.93 4.22 4.53
CA VAL A 73 9.51 2.91 5.04
C VAL A 73 10.48 2.54 6.17
N PRO A 74 10.00 2.38 7.42
CA PRO A 74 10.87 2.15 8.59
C PRO A 74 11.34 0.69 8.66
N TRP A 75 12.09 0.24 7.64
CA TRP A 75 12.54 -1.15 7.50
C TRP A 75 13.24 -1.68 8.75
N ARG A 76 14.18 -0.90 9.29
CA ARG A 76 14.98 -1.32 10.45
C ARG A 76 14.22 -1.14 11.76
N ASP A 77 13.59 0.01 11.93
CA ASP A 77 12.93 0.39 13.17
C ASP A 77 11.70 -0.50 13.46
N ALA A 78 10.93 -0.80 12.43
CA ALA A 78 9.81 -1.73 12.51
C ALA A 78 10.23 -3.20 12.36
N ARG A 79 11.52 -3.50 12.20
CA ARG A 79 12.05 -4.86 12.02
C ARG A 79 11.24 -5.67 11.01
N ILE A 80 11.02 -5.07 9.82
CA ILE A 80 10.27 -5.72 8.73
C ILE A 80 11.07 -6.93 8.25
N ASP A 81 10.41 -8.06 8.13
CA ASP A 81 11.03 -9.31 7.68
C ASP A 81 10.96 -9.48 6.16
N MET A 82 9.84 -9.08 5.57
CA MET A 82 9.63 -9.11 4.13
C MET A 82 8.93 -7.85 3.66
N LEU A 83 9.32 -7.33 2.49
CA LEU A 83 8.77 -6.13 1.89
C LEU A 83 8.54 -6.35 0.39
N THR A 84 7.33 -6.02 -0.10
CA THR A 84 7.05 -6.01 -1.52
C THR A 84 7.11 -4.60 -2.09
N ILE A 85 7.69 -4.46 -3.29
CA ILE A 85 7.69 -3.24 -4.09
C ILE A 85 7.32 -3.55 -5.54
N GLY A 86 6.73 -2.59 -6.25
CA GLY A 86 6.33 -2.75 -7.64
C GLY A 86 6.87 -1.65 -8.54
N GLY A 87 7.45 -2.01 -9.68
CA GLY A 87 8.10 -1.09 -10.60
C GLY A 87 7.16 0.00 -11.14
N ARG A 88 5.96 -0.38 -11.55
CA ARG A 88 4.96 0.54 -12.11
C ARG A 88 4.65 1.75 -11.21
N LYS A 89 4.62 1.56 -9.89
CA LYS A 89 4.32 2.63 -8.93
C LYS A 89 5.50 3.59 -8.69
N LEU A 90 6.68 3.19 -9.14
CA LEU A 90 7.94 3.94 -9.05
C LEU A 90 8.34 4.61 -10.37
N GLY A 91 7.49 4.53 -11.41
CA GLY A 91 7.84 4.99 -12.76
C GLY A 91 8.80 4.03 -13.49
N GLY A 92 8.93 2.80 -13.02
CA GLY A 92 9.72 1.73 -13.61
C GLY A 92 8.88 0.78 -14.46
N PRO A 93 9.44 -0.38 -14.85
CA PRO A 93 8.82 -1.31 -15.78
C PRO A 93 7.53 -1.90 -15.22
N ALA A 94 6.54 -2.06 -16.09
CA ALA A 94 5.32 -2.78 -15.78
C ALA A 94 5.59 -4.29 -15.66
N GLY A 95 4.85 -4.96 -14.78
CA GLY A 95 4.97 -6.42 -14.58
C GLY A 95 6.16 -6.87 -13.74
N LEU A 96 7.03 -5.94 -13.32
CA LEU A 96 8.15 -6.23 -12.43
C LEU A 96 7.93 -5.68 -11.02
N GLY A 97 8.38 -6.45 -10.05
CA GLY A 97 8.45 -6.11 -8.64
C GLY A 97 9.58 -6.84 -7.96
N ALA A 98 9.81 -6.54 -6.71
CA ALA A 98 10.78 -7.24 -5.89
C ALA A 98 10.19 -7.59 -4.53
N LEU A 99 10.56 -8.77 -4.03
CA LEU A 99 10.40 -9.17 -2.65
C LEU A 99 11.75 -9.02 -1.96
N ILE A 100 11.82 -8.12 -1.01
CA ILE A 100 13.00 -7.90 -0.18
C ILE A 100 12.81 -8.74 1.08
N VAL A 101 13.78 -9.60 1.37
CA VAL A 101 13.72 -10.56 2.47
C VAL A 101 14.86 -10.29 3.44
N ARG A 102 14.56 -10.26 4.73
CA ARG A 102 15.56 -10.13 5.79
C ARG A 102 16.56 -11.28 5.72
N ARG A 103 17.84 -10.96 5.86
CA ARG A 103 18.90 -11.97 5.88
C ARG A 103 18.62 -13.03 6.95
N GLY A 104 18.76 -14.29 6.59
CA GLY A 104 18.53 -15.44 7.47
C GLY A 104 17.08 -15.93 7.53
N LEU A 105 16.12 -15.24 6.88
CA LEU A 105 14.78 -15.75 6.71
C LEU A 105 14.72 -16.64 5.45
N THR A 106 14.25 -17.87 5.59
CA THR A 106 14.05 -18.80 4.47
C THR A 106 12.64 -18.65 3.91
N VAL A 107 12.53 -18.47 2.61
CA VAL A 107 11.25 -18.44 1.89
C VAL A 107 11.16 -19.72 1.05
N ALA A 108 10.09 -20.47 1.24
CA ALA A 108 9.81 -21.65 0.44
C ALA A 108 9.38 -21.24 -0.99
N PRO A 109 9.87 -21.92 -2.03
CA PRO A 109 9.46 -21.63 -3.40
C PRO A 109 8.01 -22.04 -3.63
N LEU A 110 7.25 -21.22 -4.37
CA LEU A 110 5.92 -21.58 -4.88
C LEU A 110 6.00 -22.44 -6.14
N LEU A 111 7.07 -22.27 -6.92
CA LEU A 111 7.34 -23.02 -8.14
C LEU A 111 8.71 -23.70 -8.01
N PHE A 112 8.82 -24.92 -8.53
CA PHE A 112 10.05 -25.70 -8.49
C PHE A 112 10.73 -25.66 -9.85
N GLY A 113 12.09 -25.62 -9.87
CA GLY A 113 12.88 -25.55 -11.09
C GLY A 113 14.35 -25.25 -10.81
N GLY A 114 14.97 -24.42 -11.66
CA GLY A 114 16.37 -24.02 -11.51
C GLY A 114 16.67 -23.18 -10.28
N GLY A 115 17.97 -23.00 -9.99
CA GLY A 115 18.44 -22.29 -8.79
C GLY A 115 18.41 -20.76 -8.85
N GLN A 116 17.72 -20.17 -9.83
CA GLN A 116 17.63 -18.71 -9.96
C GLN A 116 16.97 -18.08 -8.73
N GLN A 117 17.36 -16.84 -8.42
CA GLN A 117 16.84 -16.09 -7.27
C GLN A 117 16.95 -16.88 -5.94
N GLY A 118 18.07 -17.60 -5.73
CA GLY A 118 18.25 -18.42 -4.54
C GLY A 118 17.30 -19.62 -4.46
N ALA A 119 16.92 -20.18 -5.60
CA ALA A 119 15.92 -21.26 -5.75
C ALA A 119 14.50 -20.90 -5.27
N VAL A 120 14.22 -19.65 -4.96
CA VAL A 120 12.88 -19.19 -4.54
C VAL A 120 11.97 -18.94 -5.75
N ARG A 121 12.53 -18.40 -6.84
CA ARG A 121 11.79 -18.12 -8.06
C ARG A 121 12.59 -18.61 -9.26
N PRO A 122 12.28 -19.80 -9.81
CA PRO A 122 12.97 -20.38 -10.96
C PRO A 122 12.62 -19.64 -12.26
N GLY A 123 13.35 -19.94 -13.31
CA GLY A 123 13.23 -19.37 -14.64
C GLY A 123 14.25 -18.26 -14.90
N THR A 124 14.52 -18.02 -16.19
CA THR A 124 15.47 -16.98 -16.60
C THR A 124 15.09 -15.63 -16.02
N VAL A 125 16.09 -14.96 -15.42
CA VAL A 125 15.90 -13.65 -14.83
C VAL A 125 15.84 -12.60 -15.94
N ASP A 126 14.84 -11.72 -15.90
CA ASP A 126 14.79 -10.52 -16.72
C ASP A 126 15.81 -9.49 -16.17
N VAL A 127 17.02 -9.56 -16.66
CA VAL A 127 18.12 -8.71 -16.19
C VAL A 127 17.88 -7.25 -16.57
N VAL A 128 17.33 -6.99 -17.76
CA VAL A 128 17.07 -5.62 -18.23
C VAL A 128 16.01 -4.98 -17.33
N GLY A 129 14.89 -5.62 -17.14
CA GLY A 129 13.84 -5.12 -16.28
C GLY A 129 14.29 -4.98 -14.82
N ALA A 130 15.15 -5.87 -14.31
CA ALA A 130 15.71 -5.73 -12.96
C ALA A 130 16.58 -4.47 -12.82
N LEU A 131 17.38 -4.15 -13.84
CA LEU A 131 18.19 -2.92 -13.88
C LEU A 131 17.31 -1.67 -13.99
N GLU A 132 16.27 -1.70 -14.80
CA GLU A 132 15.28 -0.62 -14.91
C GLU A 132 14.55 -0.40 -13.58
N LEU A 133 14.13 -1.48 -12.90
CA LEU A 133 13.52 -1.38 -11.57
C LEU A 133 14.49 -0.76 -10.56
N ALA A 134 15.74 -1.19 -10.54
CA ALA A 134 16.77 -0.66 -9.64
C ALA A 134 17.00 0.83 -9.90
N HIS A 135 17.03 1.25 -11.19
CA HIS A 135 17.15 2.65 -11.57
C HIS A 135 15.95 3.47 -11.11
N ALA A 136 14.73 2.98 -11.33
CA ALA A 136 13.50 3.64 -10.90
C ALA A 136 13.44 3.81 -9.37
N VAL A 137 13.80 2.79 -8.61
CA VAL A 137 13.91 2.87 -7.13
C VAL A 137 14.89 3.95 -6.72
N ARG A 138 16.09 3.98 -7.34
CA ARG A 138 17.11 4.99 -7.05
C ARG A 138 16.61 6.41 -7.31
N LEU A 139 15.99 6.66 -8.45
CA LEU A 139 15.44 7.96 -8.80
C LEU A 139 14.32 8.38 -7.84
N ALA A 140 13.39 7.46 -7.53
CA ALA A 140 12.31 7.73 -6.59
C ALA A 140 12.83 8.10 -5.20
N VAL A 141 13.86 7.40 -4.71
CA VAL A 141 14.49 7.73 -3.41
C VAL A 141 15.17 9.10 -3.44
N LEU A 142 15.88 9.43 -4.52
CA LEU A 142 16.57 10.72 -4.67
C LEU A 142 15.58 11.90 -4.70
N ARG A 143 14.45 11.76 -5.40
CA ARG A 143 13.44 12.80 -5.56
C ARG A 143 12.39 12.84 -4.45
N ARG A 144 12.37 11.83 -3.58
CA ARG A 144 11.32 11.62 -2.57
C ARG A 144 10.99 12.88 -1.77
N GLY A 145 11.99 13.63 -1.33
CA GLY A 145 11.78 14.81 -0.49
C GLY A 145 11.02 15.92 -1.20
N GLU A 146 11.35 16.18 -2.45
CA GLU A 146 10.70 17.18 -3.30
C GLU A 146 9.30 16.73 -3.70
N GLU A 147 9.19 15.52 -4.20
CA GLU A 147 7.91 14.94 -4.64
C GLU A 147 6.90 14.80 -3.49
N LEU A 148 7.36 14.45 -2.29
CA LEU A 148 6.50 14.39 -1.10
C LEU A 148 5.96 15.78 -0.72
N ARG A 149 6.79 16.82 -0.81
CA ARG A 149 6.34 18.19 -0.53
C ARG A 149 5.31 18.63 -1.56
N HIS A 150 5.58 18.41 -2.84
CA HIS A 150 4.67 18.73 -3.93
C HIS A 150 3.33 18.00 -3.80
N ALA A 151 3.36 16.70 -3.54
CA ALA A 151 2.13 15.91 -3.34
C ALA A 151 1.31 16.41 -2.13
N LYS A 152 1.97 16.81 -1.03
CA LYS A 152 1.29 17.40 0.13
C LYS A 152 0.61 18.73 -0.21
N ASP A 153 1.28 19.62 -0.97
CA ASP A 153 0.69 20.88 -1.41
C ASP A 153 -0.55 20.63 -2.27
N LEU A 154 -0.44 19.79 -3.29
CA LEU A 154 -1.58 19.46 -4.17
C LEU A 154 -2.73 18.82 -3.40
N ASN A 155 -2.45 17.88 -2.50
CA ASN A 155 -3.46 17.22 -1.68
C ASN A 155 -4.17 18.22 -0.76
N SER A 156 -3.41 19.13 -0.13
CA SER A 156 -3.97 20.18 0.74
C SER A 156 -4.88 21.14 -0.03
N ARG A 157 -4.46 21.56 -1.21
CA ARG A 157 -5.26 22.42 -2.10
C ARG A 157 -6.54 21.72 -2.55
N LEU A 158 -6.45 20.45 -2.94
CA LEU A 158 -7.61 19.67 -3.34
C LEU A 158 -8.59 19.47 -2.17
N ARG A 159 -8.10 19.14 -0.97
CA ARG A 159 -8.93 19.05 0.25
C ARG A 159 -9.63 20.37 0.56
N ALA A 160 -8.92 21.48 0.48
CA ALA A 160 -9.52 22.80 0.73
C ALA A 160 -10.60 23.13 -0.31
N GLY A 161 -10.35 22.85 -1.60
CA GLY A 161 -11.35 23.03 -2.65
C GLY A 161 -12.61 22.19 -2.45
N LEU A 162 -12.43 20.90 -2.08
CA LEU A 162 -13.55 20.01 -1.80
C LEU A 162 -14.31 20.39 -0.53
N ALA A 163 -13.63 20.84 0.52
CA ALA A 163 -14.27 21.35 1.74
C ALA A 163 -15.09 22.63 1.47
N GLY A 164 -14.69 23.45 0.50
CA GLY A 164 -15.45 24.62 0.03
C GLY A 164 -16.77 24.26 -0.66
N LEU A 165 -16.96 22.99 -1.06
CA LEU A 165 -18.23 22.45 -1.56
C LEU A 165 -19.17 22.04 -0.40
N ALA A 166 -19.00 22.63 0.79
CA ALA A 166 -19.60 22.20 2.07
C ALA A 166 -21.14 22.16 2.12
N HIS A 167 -21.82 22.66 1.10
CA HIS A 167 -23.27 22.51 0.90
C HIS A 167 -23.61 21.44 -0.16
N GLY A 168 -22.60 20.66 -0.64
CA GLY A 168 -22.77 19.57 -1.59
C GLY A 168 -22.57 18.19 -0.92
N PRO A 169 -22.88 17.12 -1.66
CA PRO A 169 -22.85 15.74 -1.15
C PRO A 169 -21.43 15.16 -1.00
N CYS A 170 -20.36 15.98 -0.89
CA CYS A 170 -18.97 15.52 -0.88
C CYS A 170 -18.47 15.29 0.55
N ARG A 171 -18.02 14.07 0.83
CA ARG A 171 -17.32 13.68 2.05
C ARG A 171 -15.92 13.17 1.73
N ILE A 172 -14.90 13.71 2.38
CA ILE A 172 -13.53 13.20 2.28
C ILE A 172 -13.41 11.99 3.20
N VAL A 173 -13.13 10.82 2.61
CA VAL A 173 -12.96 9.53 3.31
C VAL A 173 -11.53 9.38 3.83
N SER A 174 -10.54 9.81 3.04
CA SER A 174 -9.13 9.75 3.44
C SER A 174 -8.88 10.58 4.71
N PRO A 175 -8.31 9.99 5.79
CA PRO A 175 -7.96 10.75 6.99
C PRO A 175 -6.90 11.83 6.69
N SER A 176 -6.75 12.80 7.59
CA SER A 176 -5.83 13.92 7.41
C SER A 176 -4.34 13.50 7.33
N ASN A 177 -3.99 12.39 7.97
CA ASN A 177 -2.65 11.80 7.99
C ASN A 177 -2.44 10.73 6.91
N ALA A 178 -3.36 10.59 5.97
CA ALA A 178 -3.23 9.67 4.84
C ALA A 178 -2.03 10.01 3.95
N SER A 179 -1.68 9.08 3.07
CA SER A 179 -0.70 9.32 2.01
C SER A 179 -1.15 10.47 1.11
N PRO A 180 -0.32 11.49 0.86
CA PRO A 180 -0.72 12.64 0.07
C PRO A 180 -0.92 12.35 -1.42
N TRP A 181 -0.53 11.17 -1.90
CA TRP A 181 -0.77 10.74 -3.28
C TRP A 181 -2.15 10.16 -3.52
N ILE A 182 -2.94 9.95 -2.47
CA ILE A 182 -4.25 9.32 -2.55
C ILE A 182 -5.25 10.16 -1.76
N LEU A 183 -6.35 10.51 -2.40
CA LEU A 183 -7.48 11.17 -1.77
C LEU A 183 -8.75 10.45 -2.19
N CYS A 184 -9.36 9.76 -1.25
CA CYS A 184 -10.65 9.11 -1.42
C CYS A 184 -11.76 10.06 -0.97
N THR A 185 -12.78 10.19 -1.82
CA THR A 185 -13.96 11.03 -1.55
C THR A 185 -15.21 10.26 -1.89
N ALA A 186 -16.27 10.45 -1.10
CA ALA A 186 -17.60 9.94 -1.37
C ALA A 186 -18.52 11.10 -1.72
N PHE A 187 -19.40 10.88 -2.69
CA PHE A 187 -20.42 11.82 -3.10
C PHE A 187 -21.79 11.17 -2.92
N GLU A 188 -22.54 11.62 -1.92
CA GLU A 188 -23.86 11.05 -1.63
C GLU A 188 -24.82 11.22 -2.82
N GLY A 189 -25.55 10.16 -3.15
CA GLY A 189 -26.48 10.14 -4.27
C GLY A 189 -25.85 9.97 -5.67
N TYR A 190 -24.53 9.77 -5.75
CA TYR A 190 -23.84 9.58 -7.01
C TYR A 190 -23.08 8.24 -7.03
N GLU A 191 -23.25 7.48 -8.10
CA GLU A 191 -22.44 6.30 -8.38
C GLU A 191 -21.03 6.71 -8.82
N GLY A 192 -20.00 6.10 -8.23
CA GLY A 192 -18.60 6.38 -8.55
C GLY A 192 -18.26 6.19 -10.03
N ALA A 193 -18.81 5.17 -10.67
CA ALA A 193 -18.61 4.89 -12.10
C ALA A 193 -19.15 6.04 -12.99
N ILE A 194 -20.30 6.61 -12.63
CA ILE A 194 -20.90 7.75 -13.35
C ILE A 194 -20.02 8.99 -13.18
N LEU A 195 -19.60 9.28 -11.94
CA LEU A 195 -18.70 10.43 -11.66
C LEU A 195 -17.37 10.29 -12.41
N THR A 196 -16.79 9.10 -12.43
CA THR A 196 -15.54 8.82 -13.16
C THR A 196 -15.68 9.13 -14.65
N ARG A 197 -16.82 8.73 -15.26
CA ARG A 197 -17.10 9.03 -16.67
C ARG A 197 -17.31 10.51 -16.93
N LEU A 198 -18.07 11.20 -16.09
CA LEU A 198 -18.35 12.64 -16.23
C LEU A 198 -17.09 13.49 -16.09
N LEU A 199 -16.24 13.16 -15.10
CA LEU A 199 -14.97 13.84 -14.87
C LEU A 199 -13.98 13.53 -15.99
N GLY A 200 -13.91 12.27 -16.45
CA GLY A 200 -13.10 11.88 -17.59
C GLY A 200 -13.44 12.66 -18.88
N GLY A 201 -14.74 12.89 -19.14
CA GLY A 201 -15.19 13.73 -20.25
C GLY A 201 -14.74 15.20 -20.15
N ARG A 202 -14.27 15.65 -18.98
CA ARG A 202 -13.67 16.96 -18.73
C ARG A 202 -12.15 16.95 -18.60
N GLY A 203 -11.51 15.81 -18.92
CA GLY A 203 -10.06 15.64 -18.81
C GLY A 203 -9.54 15.41 -17.39
N ILE A 204 -10.43 15.09 -16.42
CA ILE A 204 -10.06 14.81 -15.03
C ILE A 204 -10.07 13.29 -14.85
N ALA A 205 -8.88 12.69 -14.71
CA ALA A 205 -8.72 11.25 -14.51
C ALA A 205 -8.85 10.90 -13.03
N VAL A 206 -9.86 10.11 -12.70
CA VAL A 206 -10.11 9.55 -11.36
C VAL A 206 -10.51 8.08 -11.48
N SER A 207 -10.51 7.34 -10.38
CA SER A 207 -11.00 5.96 -10.33
C SER A 207 -12.14 5.83 -9.32
N ALA A 208 -13.08 4.92 -9.56
CA ALA A 208 -14.09 4.50 -8.60
C ALA A 208 -13.58 3.25 -7.88
N GLY A 209 -13.18 3.39 -6.62
CA GLY A 209 -12.58 2.29 -5.85
C GLY A 209 -11.22 1.83 -6.38
N SER A 210 -10.89 0.56 -6.19
CA SER A 210 -9.64 -0.02 -6.72
C SER A 210 -9.69 -0.11 -8.24
N ALA A 211 -8.70 0.46 -8.92
CA ALA A 211 -8.55 0.34 -10.37
C ALA A 211 -8.35 -1.13 -10.85
N CYS A 212 -8.02 -2.04 -9.93
CA CYS A 212 -7.83 -3.47 -10.21
C CYS A 212 -9.08 -4.31 -10.00
N SER A 213 -10.12 -3.79 -9.34
CA SER A 213 -11.38 -4.49 -9.04
C SER A 213 -12.56 -3.89 -9.80
N ALA A 214 -12.33 -3.24 -10.94
CA ALA A 214 -13.36 -2.57 -11.74
C ALA A 214 -14.49 -3.51 -12.25
N ASP A 215 -14.29 -4.82 -12.16
CA ASP A 215 -15.28 -5.84 -12.56
C ASP A 215 -15.95 -6.55 -11.37
N ALA A 216 -15.66 -6.19 -10.13
CA ALA A 216 -16.30 -6.79 -8.97
C ALA A 216 -17.42 -5.88 -8.44
N ASP A 217 -18.64 -6.42 -8.38
CA ASP A 217 -19.83 -5.82 -7.72
C ASP A 217 -19.67 -5.64 -6.20
N GLU A 218 -18.44 -5.61 -5.69
CA GLU A 218 -18.17 -5.38 -4.27
C GLU A 218 -18.14 -3.89 -3.99
N THR A 219 -19.00 -3.45 -3.08
CA THR A 219 -18.96 -2.11 -2.50
C THR A 219 -17.57 -1.86 -1.91
N SER A 220 -16.83 -0.98 -2.55
CA SER A 220 -15.59 -0.39 -2.00
C SER A 220 -15.94 0.45 -0.77
N HIS A 221 -15.20 0.32 0.29
CA HIS A 221 -15.27 0.90 1.66
C HIS A 221 -16.22 2.07 1.92
#